data_9ad9f49b6ec562853859903d0a60e5e3
#
_entry.id   9ad9f49b6ec562853859903d0a60e5e3
#
_cell.length_a   1.000
_cell.length_b   1.000
_cell.length_c   1.000
_cell.angle_alpha   90.00
_cell.angle_beta   90.00
_cell.angle_gamma   90.00
#
_symmetry.space_group_name_H-M   'P 1'
#
loop_
_entity.id
_entity.type
_entity.pdbx_description
1 polymer ?
#
loop_
_entity_poly.entity_id
_entity_poly.type
_entity_poly.pdbx_seq_one_letter_code
_entity_poly.pdbx_strand_id
1 'polypeptide(L)'
;MIENRISDRAKILLIDEDTSISYLIRRAMEKENYKIYIAGSGKQGMEMSTGICPDLILMDNKFSDMEGITLIQWFREWTDCPIIILSERSSYLDKVEALYAGADDYMVKPFHEKELAARIFSALRRRISAGAHTYYEAGNLKVDFTKRQVLLGGTEVHFSPVEYRIIESLALNSGTVVTYQMLLEKIWGPYAEQNSRILRVNMTNIRKKIESSPLEPEYITTIPRVGYRMLESQAEKGGMQMLENQAGRNMKVMEGQNIRNGIRMMA
;
A
#
# COMPACT_ATOMS: atom_id res chain seq x y z
N MET A 1 2.44 -21.29 -2.35
CA MET A 1 1.07 -20.89 -1.93
C MET A 1 0.93 -19.41 -1.54
N ILE A 2 1.97 -18.71 -1.08
CA ILE A 2 1.93 -17.24 -0.81
C ILE A 2 2.06 -16.46 -2.12
N GLU A 3 2.83 -16.96 -3.09
CA GLU A 3 3.05 -16.32 -4.40
C GLU A 3 1.77 -16.08 -5.19
N ASN A 4 0.85 -17.05 -5.27
CA ASN A 4 -0.42 -16.91 -5.99
C ASN A 4 -1.38 -15.87 -5.40
N ARG A 5 -1.22 -15.47 -4.12
CA ARG A 5 -2.17 -14.55 -3.45
C ARG A 5 -1.82 -13.08 -3.61
N ILE A 6 -0.55 -12.75 -3.85
CA ILE A 6 -0.09 -11.36 -4.03
C ILE A 6 -0.38 -10.90 -5.46
N SER A 7 -0.30 -11.79 -6.45
CA SER A 7 -0.47 -11.47 -7.86
C SER A 7 -1.93 -11.30 -8.29
N ASP A 8 -2.86 -12.04 -7.71
CA ASP A 8 -4.25 -12.18 -8.20
C ASP A 8 -5.06 -10.86 -8.31
N ARG A 9 -4.58 -9.75 -7.76
CA ARG A 9 -5.28 -8.45 -7.79
C ARG A 9 -4.36 -7.25 -7.90
N ALA A 10 -3.05 -7.42 -7.88
CA ALA A 10 -2.13 -6.27 -7.88
C ALA A 10 -2.16 -5.53 -9.22
N LYS A 11 -2.34 -4.22 -9.13
CA LYS A 11 -2.40 -3.29 -10.27
C LYS A 11 -1.03 -2.68 -10.49
N ILE A 12 -0.51 -2.85 -11.68
CA ILE A 12 0.76 -2.28 -12.08
C ILE A 12 0.49 -1.19 -13.12
N LEU A 13 0.97 0.02 -12.86
CA LEU A 13 0.99 1.09 -13.85
C LEU A 13 2.34 1.06 -14.56
N LEU A 14 2.32 0.78 -15.85
CA LEU A 14 3.49 0.83 -16.73
C LEU A 14 3.47 2.14 -17.49
N ILE A 15 4.54 2.93 -17.36
CA ILE A 15 4.70 4.22 -18.04
C ILE A 15 5.91 4.10 -18.97
N ASP A 16 5.65 3.97 -20.25
CA ASP A 16 6.69 3.80 -21.28
C ASP A 16 6.16 4.25 -22.64
N GLU A 17 6.94 5.05 -23.37
CA GLU A 17 6.57 5.53 -24.73
C GLU A 17 6.72 4.44 -25.79
N ASP A 18 7.56 3.43 -25.54
CA ASP A 18 7.73 2.30 -26.44
C ASP A 18 6.56 1.30 -26.29
N THR A 19 5.65 1.38 -27.25
CA THR A 19 4.48 0.50 -27.29
C THR A 19 4.84 -0.98 -27.46
N SER A 20 5.96 -1.30 -28.10
CA SER A 20 6.43 -2.68 -28.32
C SER A 20 6.88 -3.31 -27.00
N ILE A 21 7.70 -2.58 -26.24
CA ILE A 21 8.17 -2.99 -24.91
C ILE A 21 6.98 -3.09 -23.96
N SER A 22 6.11 -2.10 -23.94
CA SER A 22 4.89 -2.08 -23.13
C SER A 22 4.00 -3.29 -23.40
N TYR A 23 3.82 -3.69 -24.65
CA TYR A 23 3.05 -4.88 -25.01
C TYR A 23 3.70 -6.17 -24.49
N LEU A 24 5.03 -6.31 -24.64
CA LEU A 24 5.76 -7.49 -24.16
C LEU A 24 5.68 -7.63 -22.63
N ILE A 25 5.92 -6.53 -21.90
CA ILE A 25 5.81 -6.49 -20.43
C ILE A 25 4.39 -6.85 -20.01
N ARG A 26 3.38 -6.24 -20.61
CA ARG A 26 1.98 -6.53 -20.33
C ARG A 26 1.69 -8.01 -20.47
N ARG A 27 2.02 -8.59 -21.62
CA ARG A 27 1.77 -10.02 -21.90
C ARG A 27 2.49 -10.95 -20.91
N ALA A 28 3.71 -10.60 -20.50
CA ALA A 28 4.48 -11.38 -19.55
C ALA A 28 3.87 -11.30 -18.16
N MET A 29 3.50 -10.12 -17.70
CA MET A 29 2.98 -9.90 -16.34
C MET A 29 1.52 -10.35 -16.19
N GLU A 30 0.71 -10.31 -17.25
CA GLU A 30 -0.65 -10.87 -17.22
C GLU A 30 -0.63 -12.40 -17.01
N LYS A 31 0.42 -13.11 -17.47
CA LYS A 31 0.61 -14.54 -17.17
C LYS A 31 0.89 -14.81 -15.68
N GLU A 32 1.45 -13.83 -14.99
CA GLU A 32 1.71 -13.86 -13.54
C GLU A 32 0.54 -13.30 -12.72
N ASN A 33 -0.66 -13.16 -13.35
CA ASN A 33 -1.90 -12.66 -12.77
C ASN A 33 -1.88 -11.19 -12.30
N TYR A 34 -0.96 -10.36 -12.79
CA TYR A 34 -0.99 -8.92 -12.56
C TYR A 34 -1.94 -8.20 -13.51
N LYS A 35 -2.59 -7.14 -13.02
CA LYS A 35 -3.40 -6.26 -13.85
C LYS A 35 -2.57 -5.07 -14.33
N ILE A 36 -2.27 -5.01 -15.63
CA ILE A 36 -1.40 -4.00 -16.20
C ILE A 36 -2.21 -2.87 -16.83
N TYR A 37 -1.86 -1.65 -16.45
CA TYR A 37 -2.35 -0.40 -17.05
C TYR A 37 -1.17 0.29 -17.72
N ILE A 38 -1.35 0.79 -18.94
CA ILE A 38 -0.26 1.38 -19.73
C ILE A 38 -0.54 2.87 -19.94
N ALA A 39 0.45 3.69 -19.68
CA ALA A 39 0.53 5.10 -20.00
C ALA A 39 1.68 5.33 -20.98
N GLY A 40 1.43 6.04 -22.07
CA GLY A 40 2.42 6.32 -23.13
C GLY A 40 3.19 7.62 -22.90
N SER A 41 3.06 8.29 -21.76
CA SER A 41 3.81 9.50 -21.41
C SER A 41 3.82 9.73 -19.91
N GLY A 42 4.72 10.57 -19.42
CA GLY A 42 4.78 10.94 -18.01
C GLY A 42 3.49 11.59 -17.52
N LYS A 43 2.92 12.56 -18.25
CA LYS A 43 1.65 13.22 -17.91
C LYS A 43 0.48 12.23 -17.83
N GLN A 44 0.37 11.34 -18.82
CA GLN A 44 -0.65 10.29 -18.80
C GLN A 44 -0.48 9.37 -17.58
N GLY A 45 0.76 9.03 -17.22
CA GLY A 45 1.08 8.26 -16.01
C GLY A 45 0.60 8.95 -14.74
N MET A 46 0.85 10.27 -14.62
CA MET A 46 0.35 11.08 -13.50
C MET A 46 -1.19 11.03 -13.41
N GLU A 47 -1.90 11.31 -14.51
CA GLU A 47 -3.37 11.31 -14.56
C GLU A 47 -3.95 9.93 -14.21
N MET A 48 -3.43 8.88 -14.82
CA MET A 48 -3.93 7.52 -14.61
C MET A 48 -3.69 7.02 -13.18
N SER A 49 -2.55 7.39 -12.58
CA SER A 49 -2.16 6.91 -11.25
C SER A 49 -3.17 7.26 -10.15
N THR A 50 -3.76 8.45 -10.22
CA THR A 50 -4.75 8.94 -9.25
C THR A 50 -6.08 8.18 -9.33
N GLY A 51 -6.51 7.77 -10.53
CA GLY A 51 -7.75 7.00 -10.74
C GLY A 51 -7.59 5.50 -10.50
N ILE A 52 -6.44 4.92 -10.92
CA ILE A 52 -6.16 3.49 -10.85
C ILE A 52 -5.73 3.09 -9.44
N CYS A 53 -4.98 3.97 -8.75
CA CYS A 53 -4.32 3.69 -7.48
C CYS A 53 -3.45 2.42 -7.59
N PRO A 54 -2.33 2.47 -8.30
CA PRO A 54 -1.49 1.31 -8.57
C PRO A 54 -0.85 0.78 -7.29
N ASP A 55 -0.55 -0.51 -7.28
CA ASP A 55 0.20 -1.19 -6.22
C ASP A 55 1.70 -1.13 -6.46
N LEU A 56 2.10 -0.96 -7.74
CA LEU A 56 3.47 -0.80 -8.18
C LEU A 56 3.48 0.01 -9.48
N ILE A 57 4.50 0.83 -9.65
CA ILE A 57 4.77 1.60 -10.86
C ILE A 57 6.02 1.03 -11.52
N LEU A 58 5.91 0.66 -12.80
CA LEU A 58 7.03 0.44 -13.70
C LEU A 58 7.13 1.65 -14.60
N MET A 59 8.31 2.24 -14.74
CA MET A 59 8.44 3.41 -15.62
C MET A 59 9.79 3.48 -16.30
N ASP A 60 9.83 4.05 -17.49
CA ASP A 60 11.11 4.43 -18.10
C ASP A 60 11.74 5.61 -17.36
N ASN A 61 13.03 5.78 -17.55
CA ASN A 61 13.80 6.89 -16.96
C ASN A 61 13.68 8.20 -17.75
N LYS A 62 13.12 8.16 -18.97
CA LYS A 62 13.03 9.33 -19.86
C LYS A 62 11.75 9.30 -20.67
N PHE A 63 11.09 10.44 -20.75
CA PHE A 63 9.92 10.67 -21.58
C PHE A 63 10.14 11.91 -22.45
N SER A 64 9.37 12.02 -23.54
CA SER A 64 9.41 13.21 -24.41
C SER A 64 8.82 14.44 -23.74
N ASP A 65 7.91 14.26 -22.78
CA ASP A 65 7.18 15.31 -22.09
C ASP A 65 7.80 15.70 -20.72
N MET A 66 8.66 14.85 -20.12
CA MET A 66 9.36 15.14 -18.85
C MET A 66 10.51 14.19 -18.56
N GLU A 67 11.38 14.55 -17.65
CA GLU A 67 12.43 13.65 -17.13
C GLU A 67 11.84 12.67 -16.11
N GLY A 68 12.32 11.41 -16.13
CA GLY A 68 11.84 10.37 -15.22
C GLY A 68 12.04 10.71 -13.74
N ILE A 69 13.15 11.39 -13.41
CA ILE A 69 13.44 11.85 -12.04
C ILE A 69 12.36 12.80 -11.53
N THR A 70 11.90 13.73 -12.35
CA THR A 70 10.82 14.66 -11.99
C THR A 70 9.54 13.89 -11.71
N LEU A 71 9.25 12.84 -12.50
CA LEU A 71 8.08 12.00 -12.30
C LEU A 71 8.18 11.16 -11.02
N ILE A 72 9.37 10.62 -10.69
CA ILE A 72 9.60 9.92 -9.42
C ILE A 72 9.35 10.85 -8.24
N GLN A 73 9.94 12.05 -8.25
CA GLN A 73 9.78 13.04 -7.18
C GLN A 73 8.32 13.42 -7.01
N TRP A 74 7.60 13.64 -8.10
CA TRP A 74 6.17 13.93 -8.07
C TRP A 74 5.38 12.78 -7.42
N PHE A 75 5.66 11.51 -7.75
CA PHE A 75 5.03 10.38 -7.09
C PHE A 75 5.33 10.37 -5.59
N ARG A 76 6.56 10.65 -5.18
CA ARG A 76 6.97 10.62 -3.77
C ARG A 76 6.37 11.72 -2.91
N GLU A 77 5.85 12.79 -3.51
CA GLU A 77 5.11 13.81 -2.76
C GLU A 77 3.82 13.26 -2.13
N TRP A 78 3.24 12.19 -2.66
CA TRP A 78 1.94 11.71 -2.18
C TRP A 78 1.76 10.19 -2.10
N THR A 79 2.72 9.38 -2.54
CA THR A 79 2.58 7.92 -2.49
C THR A 79 3.89 7.21 -2.18
N ASP A 80 3.78 6.15 -1.33
CA ASP A 80 4.84 5.18 -1.06
C ASP A 80 4.75 3.95 -1.98
N CYS A 81 4.01 4.06 -3.08
CA CYS A 81 3.88 3.00 -4.07
C CYS A 81 5.27 2.62 -4.60
N PRO A 82 5.66 1.34 -4.60
CA PRO A 82 6.95 0.93 -5.16
C PRO A 82 7.12 1.37 -6.62
N ILE A 83 8.28 1.95 -6.93
CA ILE A 83 8.66 2.41 -8.27
C ILE A 83 9.88 1.62 -8.72
N ILE A 84 9.77 0.90 -9.83
CA ILE A 84 10.87 0.21 -10.50
C ILE A 84 11.14 0.93 -11.83
N ILE A 85 12.37 1.39 -12.02
CA ILE A 85 12.81 2.01 -13.27
C ILE A 85 13.24 0.93 -14.25
N LEU A 86 12.77 1.05 -15.50
CA LEU A 86 13.18 0.24 -16.64
C LEU A 86 13.88 1.15 -17.63
N SER A 87 15.18 1.04 -17.84
CA SER A 87 15.94 2.00 -18.65
C SER A 87 16.97 1.34 -19.55
N GLU A 88 17.21 1.89 -20.71
CA GLU A 88 18.33 1.50 -21.59
C GLU A 88 19.69 1.95 -21.04
N ARG A 89 19.68 2.93 -20.12
CA ARG A 89 20.90 3.48 -19.52
C ARG A 89 21.46 2.53 -18.46
N SER A 90 22.70 2.08 -18.67
CA SER A 90 23.41 1.21 -17.72
C SER A 90 24.38 1.97 -16.82
N SER A 91 24.47 3.31 -16.95
CA SER A 91 25.39 4.14 -16.17
C SER A 91 25.11 3.97 -14.66
N TYR A 92 26.19 3.86 -13.91
CA TYR A 92 26.11 3.83 -12.45
C TYR A 92 25.47 5.11 -11.89
N LEU A 93 25.78 6.26 -12.48
CA LEU A 93 25.25 7.55 -12.04
C LEU A 93 23.74 7.64 -12.23
N ASP A 94 23.21 7.21 -13.40
CA ASP A 94 21.75 7.19 -13.63
C ASP A 94 21.01 6.34 -12.61
N LYS A 95 21.58 5.17 -12.23
CA LYS A 95 21.00 4.31 -11.19
C LYS A 95 20.98 4.98 -9.82
N VAL A 96 22.11 5.59 -9.44
CA VAL A 96 22.24 6.26 -8.14
C VAL A 96 21.28 7.44 -8.06
N GLU A 97 21.18 8.23 -9.11
CA GLU A 97 20.30 9.39 -9.18
C GLU A 97 18.82 8.99 -9.06
N ALA A 98 18.39 7.97 -9.79
CA ALA A 98 17.02 7.46 -9.71
C ALA A 98 16.67 6.93 -8.30
N LEU A 99 17.60 6.21 -7.66
CA LEU A 99 17.38 5.68 -6.30
C LEU A 99 17.32 6.83 -5.27
N TYR A 100 18.18 7.83 -5.37
CA TYR A 100 18.12 9.03 -4.51
C TYR A 100 16.84 9.85 -4.73
N ALA A 101 16.33 9.88 -5.97
CA ALA A 101 15.06 10.53 -6.27
C ALA A 101 13.85 9.78 -5.68
N GLY A 102 14.03 8.52 -5.23
CA GLY A 102 13.03 7.74 -4.56
C GLY A 102 12.56 6.48 -5.29
N ALA A 103 13.24 6.04 -6.36
CA ALA A 103 12.97 4.74 -6.95
C ALA A 103 13.35 3.61 -5.96
N ASP A 104 12.57 2.51 -5.93
CA ASP A 104 12.84 1.34 -5.08
C ASP A 104 13.78 0.35 -5.72
N ASP A 105 13.82 0.32 -7.06
CA ASP A 105 14.70 -0.55 -7.83
C ASP A 105 14.95 0.04 -9.22
N TYR A 106 16.02 -0.45 -9.88
CA TYR A 106 16.42 -0.02 -11.21
C TYR A 106 16.86 -1.23 -12.03
N MET A 107 16.28 -1.39 -13.21
CA MET A 107 16.54 -2.49 -14.12
C MET A 107 16.95 -1.98 -15.50
N VAL A 108 18.01 -2.56 -16.04
CA VAL A 108 18.52 -2.17 -17.37
C VAL A 108 17.87 -3.02 -18.44
N LYS A 109 17.40 -2.37 -19.51
CA LYS A 109 16.95 -3.03 -20.76
C LYS A 109 18.16 -3.47 -21.60
N PRO A 110 18.16 -4.66 -22.22
CA PRO A 110 17.12 -5.69 -22.17
C PRO A 110 17.19 -6.53 -20.87
N PHE A 111 16.05 -6.99 -20.39
CA PHE A 111 15.93 -7.81 -19.19
C PHE A 111 15.15 -9.10 -19.46
N HIS A 112 15.25 -10.04 -18.55
CA HIS A 112 14.49 -11.29 -18.62
C HIS A 112 13.14 -11.15 -17.93
N GLU A 113 12.04 -11.64 -18.55
CA GLU A 113 10.67 -11.58 -18.01
C GLU A 113 10.57 -12.10 -16.56
N LYS A 114 11.25 -13.22 -16.26
CA LYS A 114 11.29 -13.82 -14.91
C LYS A 114 12.02 -12.96 -13.88
N GLU A 115 13.05 -12.20 -14.30
CA GLU A 115 13.73 -11.27 -13.41
C GLU A 115 12.81 -10.10 -13.05
N LEU A 116 12.12 -9.53 -14.04
CA LEU A 116 11.14 -8.47 -13.81
C LEU A 116 10.04 -8.95 -12.85
N ALA A 117 9.49 -10.14 -13.07
CA ALA A 117 8.47 -10.73 -12.19
C ALA A 117 8.97 -10.91 -10.76
N ALA A 118 10.20 -11.38 -10.56
CA ALA A 118 10.81 -11.56 -9.25
C ALA A 118 11.02 -10.22 -8.51
N ARG A 119 11.41 -9.16 -9.21
CA ARG A 119 11.58 -7.81 -8.65
C ARG A 119 10.25 -7.19 -8.26
N ILE A 120 9.23 -7.29 -9.13
CA ILE A 120 7.85 -6.87 -8.84
C ILE A 120 7.35 -7.56 -7.58
N PHE A 121 7.45 -8.89 -7.53
CA PHE A 121 7.05 -9.67 -6.36
C PHE A 121 7.78 -9.22 -5.08
N SER A 122 9.09 -9.01 -5.15
CA SER A 122 9.89 -8.56 -4.01
C SER A 122 9.48 -7.16 -3.53
N ALA A 123 9.20 -6.24 -4.45
CA ALA A 123 8.77 -4.87 -4.12
C ALA A 123 7.37 -4.86 -3.46
N LEU A 124 6.43 -5.61 -4.02
CA LEU A 124 5.09 -5.77 -3.44
C LEU A 124 5.13 -6.42 -2.06
N ARG A 125 5.96 -7.44 -1.86
CA ARG A 125 6.14 -8.11 -0.57
C ARG A 125 6.73 -7.17 0.49
N ARG A 126 7.71 -6.32 0.15
CA ARG A 126 8.31 -5.35 1.09
C ARG A 126 7.28 -4.36 1.60
N ARG A 127 6.37 -3.90 0.75
CA ARG A 127 5.26 -3.01 1.14
C ARG A 127 4.35 -3.67 2.20
N ILE A 128 4.10 -4.97 2.07
CA ILE A 128 3.31 -5.74 3.03
C ILE A 128 4.05 -5.92 4.35
N SER A 129 5.37 -6.10 4.31
CA SER A 129 6.19 -6.38 5.50
C SER A 129 6.63 -5.12 6.25
N ALA A 130 6.62 -3.94 5.61
CA ALA A 130 7.02 -2.68 6.22
C ALA A 130 5.96 -2.09 7.16
N GLY A 131 4.70 -2.51 7.05
CA GLY A 131 3.64 -2.17 7.99
C GLY A 131 3.49 -3.25 9.06
N ALA A 132 3.74 -2.95 10.32
CA ALA A 132 3.52 -3.86 11.45
C ALA A 132 2.06 -4.35 11.57
N HIS A 133 1.15 -3.78 10.79
CA HIS A 133 -0.27 -4.13 10.77
C HIS A 133 -0.64 -4.77 9.42
N THR A 134 -0.82 -6.09 9.42
CA THR A 134 -1.31 -6.83 8.24
C THR A 134 -2.81 -6.63 8.02
N TYR A 135 -3.54 -6.19 9.04
CA TYR A 135 -4.97 -5.91 8.98
C TYR A 135 -5.39 -4.89 10.04
N TYR A 136 -6.48 -4.21 9.79
CA TYR A 136 -7.28 -3.44 10.74
C TYR A 136 -8.53 -4.24 11.10
N GLU A 137 -8.94 -4.23 12.36
CA GLU A 137 -10.15 -4.90 12.82
C GLU A 137 -10.81 -4.09 13.93
N ALA A 138 -12.10 -3.76 13.77
CA ALA A 138 -12.92 -3.11 14.77
C ALA A 138 -14.38 -3.56 14.60
N GLY A 139 -14.97 -4.13 15.65
CA GLY A 139 -16.30 -4.73 15.58
C GLY A 139 -16.37 -5.80 14.49
N ASN A 140 -17.32 -5.64 13.56
CA ASN A 140 -17.51 -6.54 12.43
C ASN A 140 -16.71 -6.13 11.18
N LEU A 141 -16.03 -4.98 11.20
CA LEU A 141 -15.26 -4.47 10.07
C LEU A 141 -13.81 -4.93 10.15
N LYS A 142 -13.33 -5.56 9.08
CA LYS A 142 -11.94 -5.97 8.92
C LYS A 142 -11.38 -5.50 7.57
N VAL A 143 -10.22 -4.86 7.59
CA VAL A 143 -9.47 -4.45 6.38
C VAL A 143 -8.18 -5.24 6.35
N ASP A 144 -8.07 -6.18 5.42
CA ASP A 144 -6.85 -6.95 5.17
C ASP A 144 -6.00 -6.21 4.13
N PHE A 145 -4.95 -5.55 4.58
CA PHE A 145 -4.07 -4.76 3.72
C PHE A 145 -3.27 -5.62 2.74
N THR A 146 -2.97 -6.86 3.14
CA THR A 146 -2.22 -7.82 2.32
C THR A 146 -3.02 -8.29 1.12
N LYS A 147 -4.31 -8.60 1.36
CA LYS A 147 -5.23 -9.05 0.31
C LYS A 147 -5.96 -7.90 -0.37
N ARG A 148 -5.82 -6.68 0.13
CA ARG A 148 -6.62 -5.51 -0.27
C ARG A 148 -8.12 -5.77 -0.23
N GLN A 149 -8.55 -6.42 0.84
CA GLN A 149 -9.92 -6.91 1.02
C GLN A 149 -10.55 -6.25 2.24
N VAL A 150 -11.80 -5.85 2.11
CA VAL A 150 -12.61 -5.35 3.22
C VAL A 150 -13.72 -6.35 3.48
N LEU A 151 -13.84 -6.78 4.73
CA LEU A 151 -14.87 -7.71 5.19
C LEU A 151 -15.76 -7.01 6.21
N LEU A 152 -17.06 -7.20 6.10
CA LEU A 152 -18.06 -6.80 7.10
C LEU A 152 -18.85 -8.02 7.53
N GLY A 153 -18.75 -8.39 8.81
CA GLY A 153 -19.35 -9.62 9.33
C GLY A 153 -18.87 -10.89 8.60
N GLY A 154 -17.61 -10.90 8.12
CA GLY A 154 -17.03 -12.01 7.36
C GLY A 154 -17.36 -12.01 5.86
N THR A 155 -18.24 -11.12 5.39
CA THR A 155 -18.60 -11.01 3.96
C THR A 155 -17.77 -9.94 3.27
N GLU A 156 -17.23 -10.24 2.08
CA GLU A 156 -16.44 -9.28 1.31
C GLU A 156 -17.30 -8.12 0.79
N VAL A 157 -16.85 -6.90 1.05
CA VAL A 157 -17.46 -5.66 0.55
C VAL A 157 -16.61 -5.08 -0.55
N HIS A 158 -17.19 -4.90 -1.74
CA HIS A 158 -16.46 -4.37 -2.89
C HIS A 158 -16.39 -2.84 -2.92
N PHE A 159 -15.18 -2.32 -3.07
CA PHE A 159 -14.88 -0.89 -3.18
C PHE A 159 -14.25 -0.57 -4.52
N SER A 160 -14.52 0.66 -5.00
CA SER A 160 -13.71 1.22 -6.08
C SER A 160 -12.27 1.43 -5.61
N PRO A 161 -11.29 1.57 -6.53
CA PRO A 161 -9.89 1.82 -6.14
C PRO A 161 -9.71 3.03 -5.23
N VAL A 162 -10.44 4.11 -5.50
CA VAL A 162 -10.42 5.35 -4.72
C VAL A 162 -11.04 5.14 -3.33
N GLU A 163 -12.21 4.52 -3.26
CA GLU A 163 -12.86 4.20 -1.98
C GLU A 163 -11.97 3.32 -1.11
N TYR A 164 -11.32 2.29 -1.70
CA TYR A 164 -10.40 1.43 -0.95
C TYR A 164 -9.23 2.23 -0.38
N ARG A 165 -8.60 3.13 -1.16
CA ARG A 165 -7.50 3.97 -0.66
C ARG A 165 -7.92 4.90 0.47
N ILE A 166 -9.14 5.41 0.45
CA ILE A 166 -9.68 6.19 1.56
C ILE A 166 -9.77 5.32 2.82
N ILE A 167 -10.39 4.13 2.72
CA ILE A 167 -10.50 3.19 3.84
C ILE A 167 -9.12 2.78 4.35
N GLU A 168 -8.22 2.38 3.46
CA GLU A 168 -6.84 2.01 3.81
C GLU A 168 -6.13 3.13 4.57
N SER A 169 -6.23 4.37 4.08
CA SER A 169 -5.62 5.53 4.73
C SER A 169 -6.21 5.79 6.12
N LEU A 170 -7.50 5.65 6.28
CA LEU A 170 -8.17 5.81 7.58
C LEU A 170 -7.85 4.67 8.53
N ALA A 171 -7.83 3.44 8.06
CA ALA A 171 -7.55 2.24 8.86
C ALA A 171 -6.10 2.20 9.37
N LEU A 172 -5.12 2.60 8.53
CA LEU A 172 -3.71 2.74 8.92
C LEU A 172 -3.50 3.85 9.97
N ASN A 173 -4.41 4.82 10.06
CA ASN A 173 -4.39 5.91 11.03
C ASN A 173 -5.58 5.81 11.99
N SER A 174 -6.02 4.59 12.32
CA SER A 174 -7.17 4.36 13.18
C SER A 174 -7.00 5.05 14.55
N GLY A 175 -8.09 5.58 15.11
CA GLY A 175 -8.07 6.36 16.35
C GLY A 175 -7.63 7.82 16.16
N THR A 176 -6.92 8.18 15.09
CA THR A 176 -6.47 9.55 14.81
C THR A 176 -7.32 10.24 13.75
N VAL A 177 -7.26 11.57 13.72
CA VAL A 177 -7.98 12.36 12.72
C VAL A 177 -7.12 12.50 11.46
N VAL A 178 -7.61 12.01 10.34
CA VAL A 178 -7.01 12.24 9.02
C VAL A 178 -7.72 13.43 8.38
N THR A 179 -6.99 14.50 8.09
CA THR A 179 -7.59 15.74 7.57
C THR A 179 -8.08 15.59 6.13
N TYR A 180 -9.01 16.47 5.72
CA TYR A 180 -9.46 16.49 4.32
C TYR A 180 -8.30 16.70 3.36
N GLN A 181 -7.37 17.60 3.71
CA GLN A 181 -6.20 17.89 2.90
C GLN A 181 -5.29 16.66 2.77
N MET A 182 -4.95 16.00 3.87
CA MET A 182 -4.15 14.76 3.84
C MET A 182 -4.78 13.68 2.95
N LEU A 183 -6.11 13.50 3.01
CA LEU A 183 -6.79 12.52 2.16
C LEU A 183 -6.78 12.94 0.69
N LEU A 184 -7.02 14.22 0.40
CA LEU A 184 -6.98 14.72 -0.96
C LEU A 184 -5.58 14.58 -1.57
N GLU A 185 -4.56 15.02 -0.90
CA GLU A 185 -3.16 14.92 -1.33
C GLU A 185 -2.73 13.44 -1.52
N LYS A 186 -3.02 12.59 -0.53
CA LYS A 186 -2.63 11.18 -0.56
C LYS A 186 -3.34 10.37 -1.65
N ILE A 187 -4.54 10.76 -2.08
CA ILE A 187 -5.36 9.98 -3.00
C ILE A 187 -5.33 10.55 -4.41
N TRP A 188 -5.33 11.87 -4.55
CA TRP A 188 -5.39 12.58 -5.83
C TRP A 188 -4.13 13.39 -6.15
N GLY A 189 -3.15 13.43 -5.24
CA GLY A 189 -1.89 14.14 -5.40
C GLY A 189 -1.96 15.61 -4.98
N PRO A 190 -0.79 16.31 -4.97
CA PRO A 190 -0.65 17.65 -4.42
C PRO A 190 -1.41 18.72 -5.21
N TYR A 191 -1.73 18.44 -6.46
CA TYR A 191 -2.51 19.33 -7.34
C TYR A 191 -4.00 18.97 -7.37
N ALA A 192 -4.45 18.09 -6.47
CA ALA A 192 -5.89 17.85 -6.33
C ALA A 192 -6.58 19.18 -6.03
N GLU A 193 -7.53 19.57 -6.88
CA GLU A 193 -8.40 20.71 -6.58
C GLU A 193 -8.87 20.57 -5.13
N GLN A 194 -8.80 21.66 -4.34
CA GLN A 194 -9.24 21.67 -2.94
C GLN A 194 -10.75 21.40 -2.80
N ASN A 195 -11.33 20.76 -3.79
CA ASN A 195 -12.73 20.44 -3.88
C ASN A 195 -13.03 19.19 -3.04
N SER A 196 -13.30 19.42 -1.77
CA SER A 196 -13.75 18.38 -0.83
C SER A 196 -15.02 17.63 -1.28
N ARG A 197 -15.66 18.03 -2.39
CA ARG A 197 -16.88 17.40 -2.92
C ARG A 197 -16.62 15.95 -3.35
N ILE A 198 -15.53 15.70 -4.08
CA ILE A 198 -15.20 14.34 -4.54
C ILE A 198 -14.93 13.40 -3.36
N LEU A 199 -14.25 13.90 -2.33
CA LEU A 199 -13.99 13.15 -1.10
C LEU A 199 -15.30 12.85 -0.35
N ARG A 200 -16.23 13.82 -0.25
CA ARG A 200 -17.53 13.63 0.41
C ARG A 200 -18.40 12.61 -0.32
N VAL A 201 -18.40 12.61 -1.65
CA VAL A 201 -19.14 11.63 -2.46
C VAL A 201 -18.61 10.22 -2.19
N ASN A 202 -17.28 10.02 -2.24
CA ASN A 202 -16.68 8.74 -1.94
C ASN A 202 -16.94 8.30 -0.49
N MET A 203 -16.85 9.21 0.48
CA MET A 203 -17.18 8.92 1.88
C MET A 203 -18.63 8.49 2.07
N THR A 204 -19.56 9.13 1.37
CA THR A 204 -20.98 8.73 1.39
C THR A 204 -21.16 7.32 0.84
N ASN A 205 -20.47 6.98 -0.25
CA ASN A 205 -20.52 5.63 -0.84
C ASN A 205 -19.89 4.57 0.08
N ILE A 206 -18.76 4.90 0.70
CA ILE A 206 -18.10 4.04 1.70
C ILE A 206 -19.06 3.74 2.84
N ARG A 207 -19.64 4.78 3.46
CA ARG A 207 -20.57 4.60 4.59
C ARG A 207 -21.78 3.74 4.24
N LYS A 208 -22.37 3.94 3.07
CA LYS A 208 -23.49 3.10 2.59
C LYS A 208 -23.13 1.59 2.54
N LYS A 209 -21.85 1.27 2.42
CA LYS A 209 -21.37 -0.13 2.31
C LYS A 209 -21.01 -0.76 3.64
N ILE A 210 -20.56 0.04 4.63
CA ILE A 210 -20.06 -0.50 5.91
C ILE A 210 -20.85 -0.07 7.14
N GLU A 211 -21.57 1.06 7.09
CA GLU A 211 -22.34 1.55 8.24
C GLU A 211 -23.78 1.04 8.21
N SER A 212 -24.29 0.63 9.35
CA SER A 212 -25.72 0.28 9.50
C SER A 212 -26.62 1.50 9.33
N SER A 213 -26.16 2.66 9.82
CA SER A 213 -26.82 3.96 9.66
C SER A 213 -25.79 5.02 9.26
N PRO A 214 -25.84 5.57 8.04
CA PRO A 214 -24.93 6.64 7.63
C PRO A 214 -25.04 7.94 8.46
N LEU A 215 -26.16 8.13 9.18
CA LEU A 215 -26.38 9.29 10.05
C LEU A 215 -25.75 9.08 11.44
N GLU A 216 -25.62 7.85 11.88
CA GLU A 216 -24.99 7.45 13.13
C GLU A 216 -23.85 6.45 12.83
N PRO A 217 -22.74 6.92 12.25
CA PRO A 217 -21.68 6.04 11.79
C PRO A 217 -20.95 5.37 12.96
N GLU A 218 -20.80 4.05 12.87
CA GLU A 218 -20.10 3.22 13.84
C GLU A 218 -18.58 3.25 13.61
N TYR A 219 -18.15 3.14 12.33
CA TYR A 219 -16.73 2.95 11.99
C TYR A 219 -16.01 4.26 11.62
N ILE A 220 -16.68 5.19 10.91
CA ILE A 220 -16.03 6.41 10.42
C ILE A 220 -16.79 7.65 10.89
N THR A 221 -16.22 8.37 11.85
CA THR A 221 -16.77 9.62 12.38
C THR A 221 -16.27 10.82 11.58
N THR A 222 -17.17 11.79 11.32
CA THR A 222 -16.77 13.10 10.75
C THR A 222 -16.35 14.04 11.85
N ILE A 223 -15.18 14.64 11.71
CA ILE A 223 -14.75 15.76 12.54
C ILE A 223 -15.01 17.04 11.74
N PRO A 224 -16.02 17.82 12.10
CA PRO A 224 -16.48 18.96 11.29
C PRO A 224 -15.34 19.94 10.98
N ARG A 225 -15.21 20.34 9.72
CA ARG A 225 -14.18 21.26 9.20
C ARG A 225 -12.73 20.74 9.24
N VAL A 226 -12.47 19.53 9.77
CA VAL A 226 -11.12 18.98 9.93
C VAL A 226 -10.92 17.77 9.01
N GLY A 227 -11.71 16.71 9.16
CA GLY A 227 -11.49 15.46 8.43
C GLY A 227 -12.37 14.33 8.90
N TYR A 228 -11.82 13.13 8.84
CA TYR A 228 -12.47 11.90 9.28
C TYR A 228 -11.58 11.14 10.27
N ARG A 229 -12.22 10.40 11.17
CA ARG A 229 -11.54 9.51 12.11
C ARG A 229 -12.18 8.14 12.06
N MET A 230 -11.37 7.12 11.83
CA MET A 230 -11.80 5.74 11.91
C MET A 230 -11.73 5.22 13.34
N LEU A 231 -12.65 4.35 13.73
CA LEU A 231 -12.67 3.71 15.03
C LEU A 231 -11.31 3.04 15.29
N GLU A 232 -10.84 3.08 16.54
CA GLU A 232 -9.54 2.50 16.94
C GLU A 232 -9.51 0.98 16.68
N SER A 233 -8.41 0.48 16.11
CA SER A 233 -8.24 -0.94 15.85
C SER A 233 -8.18 -1.75 17.15
N GLN A 234 -8.86 -2.89 17.17
CA GLN A 234 -8.78 -3.86 18.27
C GLN A 234 -7.57 -4.81 18.11
N ALA A 235 -6.97 -4.84 16.91
CA ALA A 235 -5.82 -5.69 16.60
C ALA A 235 -4.57 -5.35 17.45
N GLU A 236 -4.40 -4.07 17.80
CA GLU A 236 -3.28 -3.61 18.63
C GLU A 236 -3.35 -4.13 20.07
N LYS A 237 -4.56 -4.25 20.64
CA LYS A 237 -4.76 -4.76 22.00
C LYS A 237 -4.41 -6.24 22.14
N GLY A 238 -4.66 -7.04 21.10
CA GLY A 238 -4.31 -8.47 21.08
C GLY A 238 -2.80 -8.74 20.98
N GLY A 239 -2.06 -7.93 20.22
CA GLY A 239 -0.60 -8.04 20.08
C GLY A 239 0.16 -7.69 21.36
N MET A 240 -0.27 -6.65 22.06
CA MET A 240 0.33 -6.22 23.33
C MET A 240 0.08 -7.25 24.44
N GLN A 241 -1.13 -7.79 24.55
CA GLN A 241 -1.46 -8.87 25.50
C GLN A 241 -0.71 -10.17 25.21
N MET A 242 -0.43 -10.52 23.94
CA MET A 242 0.38 -11.70 23.60
C MET A 242 1.84 -11.50 24.00
N LEU A 243 2.42 -10.32 23.77
CA LEU A 243 3.79 -9.98 24.19
C LEU A 243 3.94 -9.96 25.71
N GLU A 244 2.98 -9.38 26.44
CA GLU A 244 2.96 -9.41 27.91
C GLU A 244 2.81 -10.84 28.45
N ASN A 245 1.94 -11.66 27.85
CA ASN A 245 1.78 -13.06 28.23
C ASN A 245 3.01 -13.92 27.89
N GLN A 246 3.75 -13.63 26.82
CA GLN A 246 5.01 -14.29 26.50
C GLN A 246 6.13 -13.84 27.43
N ALA A 247 6.24 -12.56 27.75
CA ALA A 247 7.20 -12.04 28.72
C ALA A 247 6.95 -12.60 30.12
N GLY A 248 5.69 -12.69 30.56
CA GLY A 248 5.32 -13.29 31.83
C GLY A 248 5.58 -14.79 31.91
N ARG A 249 5.44 -15.56 30.80
CA ARG A 249 5.80 -16.97 30.75
C ARG A 249 7.31 -17.18 30.80
N ASN A 250 8.09 -16.36 30.09
CA ASN A 250 9.56 -16.44 30.11
C ASN A 250 10.14 -16.08 31.48
N MET A 251 9.54 -15.10 32.19
CA MET A 251 9.94 -14.76 33.55
C MET A 251 9.70 -15.91 34.54
N LYS A 252 8.53 -16.56 34.48
CA LYS A 252 8.20 -17.73 35.32
C LYS A 252 9.11 -18.94 35.04
N VAL A 253 9.55 -19.12 33.79
CA VAL A 253 10.49 -20.21 33.43
C VAL A 253 11.89 -19.93 33.99
N MET A 254 12.35 -18.65 33.96
CA MET A 254 13.64 -18.27 34.53
C MET A 254 13.64 -18.35 36.06
N GLU A 255 12.57 -17.95 36.74
CA GLU A 255 12.43 -18.12 38.22
C GLU A 255 12.42 -19.60 38.61
N GLY A 256 11.69 -20.44 37.87
CA GLY A 256 11.66 -21.90 38.11
C GLY A 256 13.02 -22.60 37.90
N GLN A 257 13.85 -22.09 36.96
CA GLN A 257 15.19 -22.59 36.75
C GLN A 257 16.19 -22.14 37.81
N ASN A 258 16.08 -20.91 38.32
CA ASN A 258 16.91 -20.39 39.42
C ASN A 258 16.63 -21.10 40.73
N ILE A 259 15.40 -21.48 41.02
CA ILE A 259 15.05 -22.28 42.22
C ILE A 259 15.58 -23.67 42.11
N ARG A 260 15.56 -24.33 40.95
CA ARG A 260 16.16 -25.68 40.77
C ARG A 260 17.67 -25.71 40.83
N ASN A 261 18.35 -24.65 40.37
CA ASN A 261 19.81 -24.54 40.47
C ASN A 261 20.26 -24.17 41.90
N GLY A 262 19.48 -23.40 42.66
CA GLY A 262 19.77 -23.09 44.07
C GLY A 262 19.69 -24.31 45.01
N ILE A 263 18.76 -25.26 44.73
CA ILE A 263 18.61 -26.49 45.51
C ILE A 263 19.75 -27.51 45.24
N ARG A 264 20.40 -27.44 44.07
CA ARG A 264 21.47 -28.34 43.65
C ARG A 264 22.87 -27.97 44.22
N MET A 265 22.99 -26.75 44.76
CA MET A 265 24.23 -26.28 45.42
C MET A 265 24.25 -26.49 46.95
N MET A 266 23.14 -26.95 47.55
CA MET A 266 23.01 -27.18 48.99
C MET A 266 22.89 -28.68 49.38
N ALA A 267 23.14 -29.61 48.42
CA ALA A 267 23.18 -31.06 48.69
C ALA A 267 24.62 -31.58 48.36
#